data_c5c1e6b66012251d776f173553a8f57e
#
_entry.id   c5c1e6b66012251d776f173553a8f57e
#
_cell.length_a   1.000
_cell.length_b   1.000
_cell.length_c   1.000
_cell.angle_alpha   90.00
_cell.angle_beta   90.00
_cell.angle_gamma   90.00
#
_symmetry.space_group_name_H-M   'P 1'
#
loop_
_entity.id
_entity.type
_entity.pdbx_description
1 polymer ?
#
loop_
_entity_poly.entity_id
_entity_poly.type
_entity_poly.pdbx_seq_one_letter_code
_entity_poly.pdbx_strand_id
1 'polypeptide(L)'
;GVTTWWTTYVGRVMGQGLGGASTCLLVATGGAIVSYIPVGQMASKIGRKKTIQGGVVLLAACFASAYFLTTHYQSINAVMFVVFALVGLAWAAINVNSLPMVVEMCKGSDIGKFTGYYYTFSMAAQVVTPILAGTLLKHISYSMLFPYAAFFVACSFVTMCFVRHGDCKVEAK
;
A
#
# COMPACT_ATOMS: atom_id res chain seq x y z
N GLY A 1 -1.87 -6.71 -5.55
CA GLY A 1 -2.35 -6.27 -6.86
C GLY A 1 -1.28 -5.57 -7.69
N VAL A 2 -0.91 -4.31 -7.36
CA VAL A 2 0.08 -3.56 -8.16
C VAL A 2 1.42 -4.29 -8.25
N THR A 3 1.98 -4.74 -7.15
CA THR A 3 3.27 -5.48 -7.13
C THR A 3 3.26 -6.74 -8.00
N THR A 4 2.13 -7.44 -8.06
CA THR A 4 1.95 -8.65 -8.86
C THR A 4 1.94 -8.37 -10.36
N TRP A 5 1.33 -7.26 -10.77
CA TRP A 5 1.11 -6.94 -12.17
C TRP A 5 2.07 -5.89 -12.73
N TRP A 6 2.92 -5.29 -11.89
CA TRP A 6 3.84 -4.23 -12.28
C TRP A 6 4.80 -4.63 -13.39
N THR A 7 5.45 -5.77 -13.27
CA THR A 7 6.39 -6.26 -14.30
C THR A 7 5.69 -6.52 -15.63
N THR A 8 4.48 -7.09 -15.58
CA THR A 8 3.65 -7.30 -16.78
C THR A 8 3.21 -5.98 -17.39
N TYR A 9 2.85 -5.00 -16.54
CA TYR A 9 2.50 -3.65 -16.98
C TYR A 9 3.66 -2.98 -17.72
N VAL A 10 4.87 -3.01 -17.16
CA VAL A 10 6.08 -2.43 -17.79
C VAL A 10 6.35 -3.09 -19.13
N GLY A 11 6.26 -4.40 -19.23
CA GLY A 11 6.45 -5.11 -20.50
C GLY A 11 5.37 -4.80 -21.55
N ARG A 12 4.11 -4.70 -21.13
CA ARG A 12 2.97 -4.53 -22.06
C ARG A 12 2.68 -3.08 -22.44
N VAL A 13 2.84 -2.15 -21.50
CA VAL A 13 2.49 -0.72 -21.70
C VAL A 13 3.72 0.10 -22.10
N MET A 14 4.87 -0.17 -21.49
CA MET A 14 6.09 0.59 -21.73
C MET A 14 7.04 -0.09 -22.72
N GLY A 15 6.80 -1.36 -23.07
CA GLY A 15 7.66 -2.10 -24.00
C GLY A 15 9.08 -2.35 -23.47
N GLN A 16 9.28 -2.29 -22.14
CA GLN A 16 10.60 -2.37 -21.52
C GLN A 16 10.89 -3.73 -20.88
N GLY A 17 12.19 -4.00 -20.72
CA GLY A 17 12.67 -5.23 -20.09
C GLY A 17 12.33 -5.31 -18.59
N LEU A 18 12.30 -6.55 -18.07
CA LEU A 18 11.91 -6.83 -16.67
C LEU A 18 12.88 -6.30 -15.61
N GLY A 19 14.14 -6.00 -15.99
CA GLY A 19 15.18 -5.58 -15.04
C GLY A 19 14.83 -4.29 -14.29
N GLY A 20 14.46 -3.23 -15.01
CA GLY A 20 14.07 -1.95 -14.41
C GLY A 20 12.81 -2.06 -13.55
N ALA A 21 11.82 -2.85 -14.01
CA ALA A 21 10.60 -3.11 -13.25
C ALA A 21 10.88 -3.83 -11.92
N SER A 22 11.74 -4.84 -11.95
CA SER A 22 12.16 -5.57 -10.74
C SER A 22 12.94 -4.68 -9.78
N THR A 23 13.80 -3.82 -10.29
CA THR A 23 14.54 -2.84 -9.47
C THR A 23 13.59 -1.88 -8.77
N CYS A 24 12.52 -1.39 -9.41
CA CYS A 24 11.51 -0.57 -8.75
C CYS A 24 10.87 -1.29 -7.56
N LEU A 25 10.57 -2.58 -7.69
CA LEU A 25 10.01 -3.38 -6.58
C LEU A 25 11.02 -3.59 -5.46
N LEU A 26 12.30 -3.79 -5.78
CA LEU A 26 13.36 -3.88 -4.77
C LEU A 26 13.52 -2.55 -4.01
N VAL A 27 13.47 -1.42 -4.70
CA VAL A 27 13.53 -0.09 -4.09
C VAL A 27 12.32 0.13 -3.18
N ALA A 28 11.12 -0.26 -3.60
CA ALA A 28 9.91 -0.17 -2.76
C ALA A 28 10.05 -1.04 -1.50
N THR A 29 10.52 -2.28 -1.65
CA THR A 29 10.71 -3.20 -0.52
C THR A 29 11.78 -2.68 0.44
N GLY A 30 12.93 -2.22 -0.07
CA GLY A 30 13.99 -1.60 0.73
C GLY A 30 13.49 -0.36 1.47
N GLY A 31 12.75 0.51 0.77
CA GLY A 31 12.11 1.69 1.35
C GLY A 31 11.15 1.33 2.49
N ALA A 32 10.36 0.27 2.31
CA ALA A 32 9.46 -0.21 3.37
C ALA A 32 10.24 -0.70 4.61
N ILE A 33 11.27 -1.53 4.41
CA ILE A 33 12.08 -2.08 5.51
C ILE A 33 12.73 -0.96 6.32
N VAL A 34 13.37 0.00 5.67
CA VAL A 34 14.01 1.15 6.34
C VAL A 34 12.99 2.01 7.07
N SER A 35 11.77 2.10 6.53
CA SER A 35 10.70 2.95 7.07
C SER A 35 9.99 2.34 8.28
N TYR A 36 10.09 1.03 8.54
CA TYR A 36 9.34 0.37 9.61
C TYR A 36 9.60 0.98 10.99
N ILE A 37 10.86 1.24 11.33
CA ILE A 37 11.24 1.79 12.64
C ILE A 37 10.77 3.24 12.79
N PRO A 38 11.13 4.20 11.90
CA PRO A 38 10.72 5.58 12.07
C PRO A 38 9.19 5.77 11.99
N VAL A 39 8.50 4.99 11.15
CA VAL A 39 7.04 5.04 11.06
C VAL A 39 6.37 4.51 12.33
N GLY A 40 6.89 3.43 12.93
CA GLY A 40 6.39 2.93 14.21
C GLY A 40 6.54 3.97 15.34
N GLN A 41 7.68 4.64 15.41
CA GLN A 41 7.92 5.72 16.38
C GLN A 41 7.02 6.94 16.12
N MET A 42 6.78 7.30 14.87
CA MET A 42 5.87 8.36 14.49
C MET A 42 4.44 8.03 14.91
N ALA A 43 3.99 6.80 14.69
CA ALA A 43 2.65 6.35 15.04
C ALA A 43 2.37 6.40 16.56
N SER A 44 3.39 6.14 17.38
CA SER A 44 3.26 6.26 18.84
C SER A 44 3.05 7.71 19.31
N LYS A 45 3.52 8.70 18.53
CA LYS A 45 3.41 10.13 18.85
C LYS A 45 2.13 10.78 18.33
N ILE A 46 1.74 10.48 17.09
CA ILE A 46 0.63 11.15 16.40
C ILE A 46 -0.65 10.32 16.32
N GLY A 47 -0.57 9.04 16.71
CA GLY A 47 -1.66 8.08 16.65
C GLY A 47 -1.58 7.16 15.41
N ARG A 48 -2.02 5.91 15.58
CA ARG A 48 -1.97 4.88 14.52
C ARG A 48 -2.92 5.20 13.39
N LYS A 49 -4.15 5.63 13.71
CA LYS A 49 -5.15 6.00 12.72
C LYS A 49 -4.65 7.08 11.77
N LYS A 50 -4.08 8.16 12.30
CA LYS A 50 -3.54 9.26 11.49
C LYS A 50 -2.36 8.81 10.63
N THR A 51 -1.50 7.94 11.16
CA THR A 51 -0.37 7.38 10.40
C THR A 51 -0.84 6.50 9.26
N ILE A 52 -1.84 5.64 9.46
CA ILE A 52 -2.45 4.84 8.39
C ILE A 52 -3.10 5.74 7.34
N GLN A 53 -3.88 6.73 7.75
CA GLN A 53 -4.51 7.68 6.82
C GLN A 53 -3.47 8.44 5.98
N GLY A 54 -2.39 8.92 6.61
CA GLY A 54 -1.26 9.54 5.91
C GLY A 54 -0.60 8.59 4.90
N GLY A 55 -0.38 7.33 5.30
CA GLY A 55 0.13 6.29 4.41
C GLY A 55 -0.79 6.02 3.21
N VAL A 56 -2.11 5.96 3.43
CA VAL A 56 -3.10 5.75 2.37
C VAL A 56 -3.12 6.93 1.39
N VAL A 57 -3.09 8.17 1.89
CA VAL A 57 -3.04 9.37 1.02
C VAL A 57 -1.74 9.40 0.22
N LEU A 58 -0.60 9.13 0.86
CA LEU A 58 0.69 9.06 0.17
C LEU A 58 0.68 7.97 -0.91
N LEU A 59 0.11 6.80 -0.62
CA LEU A 59 0.01 5.70 -1.59
C LEU A 59 -0.86 6.08 -2.79
N ALA A 60 -1.98 6.77 -2.56
CA ALA A 60 -2.84 7.27 -3.64
C ALA A 60 -2.09 8.29 -4.52
N ALA A 61 -1.36 9.23 -3.91
CA ALA A 61 -0.54 10.20 -4.63
C ALA A 61 0.57 9.53 -5.45
N CYS A 62 1.24 8.50 -4.88
CA CYS A 62 2.24 7.72 -5.59
C CYS A 62 1.66 6.98 -6.80
N PHE A 63 0.47 6.38 -6.69
CA PHE A 63 -0.17 5.69 -7.82
C PHE A 63 -0.62 6.67 -8.90
N ALA A 64 -1.14 7.85 -8.53
CA ALA A 64 -1.46 8.90 -9.49
C ALA A 64 -0.18 9.39 -10.21
N SER A 65 0.91 9.61 -9.48
CA SER A 65 2.21 10.00 -10.05
C SER A 65 2.78 8.91 -10.96
N ALA A 66 2.71 7.64 -10.56
CA ALA A 66 3.15 6.51 -11.38
C ALA A 66 2.33 6.38 -12.67
N TYR A 67 1.01 6.58 -12.60
CA TYR A 67 0.16 6.62 -13.78
C TYR A 67 0.60 7.74 -14.74
N PHE A 68 0.77 8.95 -14.24
CA PHE A 68 1.21 10.08 -15.04
C PHE A 68 2.59 9.85 -15.67
N LEU A 69 3.56 9.35 -14.88
CA LEU A 69 4.91 9.07 -15.36
C LEU A 69 4.91 7.98 -16.44
N THR A 70 4.14 6.92 -16.27
CA THR A 70 4.10 5.82 -17.24
C THR A 70 3.34 6.15 -18.52
N THR A 71 2.44 7.13 -18.48
CA THR A 71 1.73 7.63 -19.68
C THR A 71 2.55 8.64 -20.47
N HIS A 72 3.38 9.45 -19.79
CA HIS A 72 4.19 10.49 -20.46
C HIS A 72 5.61 10.04 -20.80
N TYR A 73 6.20 9.15 -20.01
CA TYR A 73 7.56 8.64 -20.23
C TYR A 73 7.51 7.15 -20.54
N GLN A 74 7.99 6.77 -21.71
CA GLN A 74 8.08 5.36 -22.12
C GLN A 74 9.30 4.63 -21.53
N SER A 75 10.01 5.25 -20.57
CA SER A 75 11.19 4.67 -19.93
C SER A 75 11.13 4.82 -18.42
N ILE A 76 11.66 3.81 -17.71
CA ILE A 76 11.88 3.88 -16.27
C ILE A 76 13.01 4.88 -16.01
N ASN A 77 12.71 5.95 -15.29
CA ASN A 77 13.64 7.02 -14.96
C ASN A 77 13.89 7.11 -13.44
N ALA A 78 14.84 7.96 -13.02
CA ALA A 78 15.17 8.14 -11.61
C ALA A 78 13.95 8.58 -10.74
N VAL A 79 13.02 9.34 -11.30
CA VAL A 79 11.81 9.77 -10.59
C VAL A 79 10.93 8.58 -10.23
N MET A 80 10.86 7.55 -11.09
CA MET A 80 10.11 6.34 -10.82
C MET A 80 10.66 5.60 -9.60
N PHE A 81 11.97 5.52 -9.41
CA PHE A 81 12.56 4.92 -8.22
C PHE A 81 12.21 5.68 -6.94
N VAL A 82 12.17 7.03 -7.00
CA VAL A 82 11.73 7.85 -5.86
C VAL A 82 10.25 7.58 -5.54
N VAL A 83 9.38 7.52 -6.55
CA VAL A 83 7.97 7.19 -6.36
C VAL A 83 7.82 5.79 -5.73
N PHE A 84 8.58 4.79 -6.17
CA PHE A 84 8.52 3.45 -5.59
C PHE A 84 9.10 3.38 -4.17
N ALA A 85 10.12 4.16 -3.84
CA ALA A 85 10.59 4.31 -2.46
C ALA A 85 9.50 4.89 -1.55
N LEU A 86 8.76 5.90 -2.02
CA LEU A 86 7.61 6.47 -1.31
C LEU A 86 6.43 5.49 -1.21
N VAL A 87 6.20 4.65 -2.21
CA VAL A 87 5.25 3.52 -2.12
C VAL A 87 5.64 2.58 -0.98
N GLY A 88 6.93 2.27 -0.85
CA GLY A 88 7.45 1.46 0.25
C GLY A 88 7.19 2.10 1.61
N LEU A 89 7.47 3.39 1.77
CA LEU A 89 7.18 4.15 2.98
C LEU A 89 5.68 4.14 3.32
N ALA A 90 4.83 4.42 2.33
CA ALA A 90 3.37 4.40 2.50
C ALA A 90 2.86 3.01 2.91
N TRP A 91 3.40 1.95 2.30
CA TRP A 91 3.10 0.57 2.66
C TRP A 91 3.52 0.25 4.09
N ALA A 92 4.70 0.69 4.52
CA ALA A 92 5.18 0.54 5.89
C ALA A 92 4.23 1.23 6.89
N ALA A 93 3.78 2.46 6.58
CA ALA A 93 2.87 3.21 7.43
C ALA A 93 1.54 2.47 7.67
N ILE A 94 1.04 1.78 6.66
CA ILE A 94 -0.19 0.99 6.77
C ILE A 94 0.08 -0.30 7.56
N ASN A 95 1.07 -1.09 7.15
CA ASN A 95 1.27 -2.45 7.69
C ASN A 95 1.72 -2.48 9.15
N VAL A 96 2.66 -1.59 9.53
CA VAL A 96 3.18 -1.53 10.91
C VAL A 96 2.08 -1.17 11.92
N ASN A 97 1.06 -0.43 11.49
CA ASN A 97 0.04 0.09 12.38
C ASN A 97 -1.29 -0.69 12.33
N SER A 98 -1.55 -1.44 11.25
CA SER A 98 -2.84 -2.11 11.06
C SER A 98 -3.11 -3.20 12.09
N LEU A 99 -2.19 -4.15 12.28
CA LEU A 99 -2.38 -5.23 13.24
C LEU A 99 -2.40 -4.73 14.69
N PRO A 100 -1.45 -3.88 15.15
CA PRO A 100 -1.52 -3.30 16.49
C PRO A 100 -2.83 -2.55 16.76
N MET A 101 -3.35 -1.82 15.77
CA MET A 101 -4.63 -1.13 15.91
C MET A 101 -5.80 -2.09 16.16
N VAL A 102 -5.81 -3.26 15.50
CA VAL A 102 -6.82 -4.32 15.73
C VAL A 102 -6.67 -4.94 17.12
N VAL A 103 -5.43 -5.22 17.53
CA VAL A 103 -5.14 -5.83 18.84
C VAL A 103 -5.51 -4.90 19.99
N GLU A 104 -5.31 -3.61 19.86
CA GLU A 104 -5.67 -2.60 20.88
C GLU A 104 -7.19 -2.46 21.10
N MET A 105 -8.01 -2.93 20.15
CA MET A 105 -9.47 -3.00 20.34
C MET A 105 -9.92 -4.19 21.18
N CYS A 106 -9.04 -5.15 21.47
CA CYS A 106 -9.40 -6.42 22.07
C CYS A 106 -9.09 -6.45 23.56
N LYS A 107 -9.87 -7.24 24.33
CA LYS A 107 -9.48 -7.69 25.68
C LYS A 107 -8.48 -8.84 25.55
N GLY A 108 -7.60 -9.01 26.54
CA GLY A 108 -6.49 -9.96 26.48
C GLY A 108 -6.87 -11.39 26.06
N SER A 109 -8.06 -11.87 26.46
CA SER A 109 -8.59 -13.21 26.09
C SER A 109 -8.93 -13.36 24.60
N ASP A 110 -9.21 -12.25 23.89
CA ASP A 110 -9.71 -12.27 22.52
C ASP A 110 -8.65 -11.90 21.46
N ILE A 111 -7.44 -11.57 21.88
CA ILE A 111 -6.34 -11.15 20.98
C ILE A 111 -6.11 -12.18 19.87
N GLY A 112 -6.05 -13.46 20.20
CA GLY A 112 -5.84 -14.53 19.22
C GLY A 112 -6.95 -14.60 18.17
N LYS A 113 -8.21 -14.45 18.59
CA LYS A 113 -9.39 -14.45 17.72
C LYS A 113 -9.36 -13.27 16.72
N PHE A 114 -9.13 -12.07 17.21
CA PHE A 114 -9.10 -10.87 16.35
C PHE A 114 -7.87 -10.83 15.44
N THR A 115 -6.73 -11.31 15.90
CA THR A 115 -5.54 -11.53 15.06
C THR A 115 -5.85 -12.52 13.93
N GLY A 116 -6.55 -13.62 14.25
CA GLY A 116 -7.00 -14.59 13.26
C GLY A 116 -7.92 -13.97 12.21
N TYR A 117 -8.91 -13.18 12.61
CA TYR A 117 -9.78 -12.46 11.70
C TYR A 117 -9.00 -11.48 10.81
N TYR A 118 -8.10 -10.68 11.39
CA TYR A 118 -7.26 -9.76 10.64
C TYR A 118 -6.49 -10.47 9.52
N TYR A 119 -5.80 -11.56 9.84
CA TYR A 119 -5.04 -12.31 8.84
C TYR A 119 -5.95 -13.01 7.82
N THR A 120 -7.09 -13.55 8.22
CA THR A 120 -8.04 -14.18 7.30
C THR A 120 -8.51 -13.19 6.23
N PHE A 121 -8.98 -12.01 6.64
CA PHE A 121 -9.42 -10.98 5.69
C PHE A 121 -8.26 -10.42 4.87
N SER A 122 -7.10 -10.21 5.48
CA SER A 122 -5.91 -9.72 4.77
C SER A 122 -5.44 -10.71 3.71
N MET A 123 -5.37 -12.00 4.02
CA MET A 123 -4.98 -13.05 3.07
C MET A 123 -6.03 -13.24 1.97
N ALA A 124 -7.31 -13.23 2.31
CA ALA A 124 -8.39 -13.27 1.33
C ALA A 124 -8.25 -12.11 0.33
N ALA A 125 -8.02 -10.89 0.80
CA ALA A 125 -7.79 -9.74 -0.07
C ALA A 125 -6.52 -9.90 -0.93
N GLN A 126 -5.45 -10.48 -0.41
CA GLN A 126 -4.23 -10.74 -1.16
C GLN A 126 -4.41 -11.77 -2.27
N VAL A 127 -5.33 -12.71 -2.12
CA VAL A 127 -5.67 -13.69 -3.17
C VAL A 127 -6.66 -13.10 -4.18
N VAL A 128 -7.72 -12.48 -3.71
CA VAL A 128 -8.81 -11.97 -4.57
C VAL A 128 -8.36 -10.77 -5.41
N THR A 129 -7.60 -9.84 -4.82
CA THR A 129 -7.20 -8.60 -5.50
C THR A 129 -6.37 -8.84 -6.78
N PRO A 130 -5.34 -9.70 -6.81
CA PRO A 130 -4.61 -9.99 -8.05
C PRO A 130 -5.47 -10.63 -9.13
N ILE A 131 -6.44 -11.47 -8.75
CA ILE A 131 -7.36 -12.13 -9.69
C ILE A 131 -8.28 -11.09 -10.33
N LEU A 132 -8.91 -10.24 -9.51
CA LEU A 132 -9.76 -9.15 -10.02
C LEU A 132 -8.97 -8.17 -10.89
N ALA A 133 -7.78 -7.75 -10.42
CA ALA A 133 -6.91 -6.89 -11.20
C ALA A 133 -6.53 -7.53 -12.54
N GLY A 134 -6.11 -8.79 -12.53
CA GLY A 134 -5.72 -9.51 -13.74
C GLY A 134 -6.85 -9.65 -14.76
N THR A 135 -8.06 -9.95 -14.28
CA THR A 135 -9.25 -10.00 -15.13
C THR A 135 -9.54 -8.64 -15.76
N LEU A 136 -9.53 -7.58 -14.96
CA LEU A 136 -9.74 -6.21 -15.44
C LEU A 136 -8.70 -5.81 -16.49
N LEU A 137 -7.41 -6.04 -16.19
CA LEU A 137 -6.30 -5.70 -17.08
C LEU A 137 -6.35 -6.46 -18.40
N LYS A 138 -6.77 -7.73 -18.37
CA LYS A 138 -6.90 -8.55 -19.57
C LYS A 138 -8.06 -8.13 -20.47
N HIS A 139 -9.21 -7.75 -19.88
CA HIS A 139 -10.43 -7.45 -20.62
C HIS A 139 -10.58 -5.98 -21.02
N ILE A 140 -9.97 -5.05 -20.29
CA ILE A 140 -10.07 -3.62 -20.58
C ILE A 140 -8.75 -3.09 -21.13
N SER A 141 -7.75 -2.91 -20.28
CA SER A 141 -6.40 -2.44 -20.66
C SER A 141 -5.44 -2.59 -19.50
N TYR A 142 -4.18 -2.88 -19.79
CA TYR A 142 -3.11 -2.87 -18.78
C TYR A 142 -2.88 -1.48 -18.17
N SER A 143 -3.17 -0.39 -18.89
CA SER A 143 -3.08 0.99 -18.39
C SER A 143 -4.02 1.26 -17.20
N MET A 144 -5.04 0.41 -16.98
CA MET A 144 -5.96 0.51 -15.85
C MET A 144 -5.37 0.09 -14.50
N LEU A 145 -4.12 -0.41 -14.45
CA LEU A 145 -3.49 -0.88 -13.21
C LEU A 145 -3.49 0.19 -12.12
N PHE A 146 -3.00 1.39 -12.43
CA PHE A 146 -2.90 2.47 -11.45
C PHE A 146 -4.25 3.14 -11.13
N PRO A 147 -5.13 3.44 -12.10
CA PRO A 147 -6.49 3.92 -11.79
C PRO A 147 -7.29 2.94 -10.91
N TYR A 148 -7.22 1.65 -11.20
CA TYR A 148 -7.79 0.61 -10.35
C TYR A 148 -7.24 0.65 -8.91
N ALA A 149 -5.92 0.68 -8.78
CA ALA A 149 -5.27 0.74 -7.47
C ALA A 149 -5.63 2.02 -6.70
N ALA A 150 -5.62 3.18 -7.36
CA ALA A 150 -5.99 4.46 -6.76
C ALA A 150 -7.44 4.47 -6.27
N PHE A 151 -8.37 3.88 -7.02
CA PHE A 151 -9.76 3.75 -6.61
C PHE A 151 -9.91 2.94 -5.30
N PHE A 152 -9.29 1.77 -5.20
CA PHE A 152 -9.36 0.97 -3.98
C PHE A 152 -8.64 1.61 -2.79
N VAL A 153 -7.56 2.34 -3.03
CA VAL A 153 -6.87 3.12 -2.00
C VAL A 153 -7.76 4.27 -1.51
N ALA A 154 -8.49 4.94 -2.39
CA ALA A 154 -9.46 5.96 -2.00
C ALA A 154 -10.62 5.36 -1.17
N CYS A 155 -11.15 4.20 -1.56
CA CYS A 155 -12.13 3.47 -0.76
C CYS A 155 -11.57 3.09 0.63
N SER A 156 -10.31 2.68 0.71
CA SER A 156 -9.63 2.39 1.97
C SER A 156 -9.54 3.63 2.87
N PHE A 157 -9.26 4.81 2.30
CA PHE A 157 -9.27 6.06 3.04
C PHE A 157 -10.65 6.36 3.64
N VAL A 158 -11.70 6.22 2.85
CA VAL A 158 -13.09 6.44 3.31
C VAL A 158 -13.43 5.48 4.44
N THR A 159 -13.15 4.18 4.28
CA THR A 159 -13.41 3.20 5.34
C THR A 159 -12.61 3.51 6.61
N MET A 160 -11.37 3.96 6.48
CA MET A 160 -10.53 4.34 7.61
C MET A 160 -11.06 5.58 8.35
N CYS A 161 -11.75 6.49 7.67
CA CYS A 161 -12.41 7.64 8.32
C CYS A 161 -13.52 7.19 9.29
N PHE A 162 -14.23 6.11 8.99
CA PHE A 162 -15.29 5.57 9.84
C PHE A 162 -14.78 4.77 11.04
N VAL A 163 -13.52 4.35 11.05
CA VAL A 163 -12.92 3.66 12.20
C VAL A 163 -12.80 4.61 13.39
N ARG A 164 -13.41 4.27 14.52
CA ARG A 164 -13.46 5.12 15.73
C ARG A 164 -12.65 4.57 16.90
N HIS A 165 -12.20 3.31 16.84
CA HIS A 165 -11.56 2.58 17.94
C HIS A 165 -10.19 2.05 17.51
N GLY A 166 -9.36 1.66 18.47
CA GLY A 166 -8.05 1.03 18.22
C GLY A 166 -6.91 2.01 17.98
N ASP A 167 -7.13 3.30 18.22
CA ASP A 167 -6.04 4.29 18.21
C ASP A 167 -5.37 4.34 19.58
N CYS A 168 -4.04 4.29 19.63
CA CYS A 168 -3.30 4.43 20.87
C CYS A 168 -3.62 5.81 21.47
N LYS A 169 -3.88 5.85 22.79
CA LYS A 169 -3.95 7.12 23.49
C LYS A 169 -2.56 7.76 23.44
N VAL A 170 -2.45 8.87 22.74
CA VAL A 170 -1.23 9.69 22.81
C VAL A 170 -1.09 10.12 24.27
N GLU A 171 -0.09 9.58 24.96
CA GLU A 171 0.22 10.07 26.30
C GLU A 171 0.56 11.55 26.19
N ALA A 172 -0.33 12.39 26.70
CA ALA A 172 -0.04 13.80 26.85
C ALA A 172 1.10 13.91 27.88
N LYS A 173 2.31 14.24 27.39
CA LYS A 173 3.41 14.69 28.23
C LYS A 173 3.17 16.12 28.64
#